data_86dc0cfc4480ddb7caa3d19d853fd468
#
_entry.id   86dc0cfc4480ddb7caa3d19d853fd468
#
_cell.length_a   1.000
_cell.length_b   1.000
_cell.length_c   1.000
_cell.angle_alpha   90.00
_cell.angle_beta   90.00
_cell.angle_gamma   90.00
#
_symmetry.space_group_name_H-M   'P 1'
#
loop_
_entity.id
_entity.type
_entity.pdbx_description
1 polymer ?
#
loop_
_entity_poly.entity_id
_entity_poly.type
_entity_poly.pdbx_seq_one_letter_code
_entity_poly.pdbx_strand_id
1 'polypeptide(L)'
;MALLFLAAFAPVAQAQLLSGRVVDSATTMPIAGAVVQATAIDGRLLTRVLTDARGAFAMRLPDTAIVQLRVQRIGFRPRVISRSATGATGVEIALTRIPALLDPVRVVSAQCRRQGRTSPIGLIEQARAGLLAAVVAREASPATMIRFIYERRLAPDETSIASQRVRVDSSVAGPNSFTAVLDAAGFVRRGFLEDRADGQTYFAPDAETLLDDGFAAGYCFRVMPGERRRPNLVGLGFEASDRRRGRVDVAGALWIDTVTRELRDIEFRYVGLPEGIQARNPGGRIEFTSLPNGITLVTRWQLDLVGLERDTLALRRLGRRDREYSYFRHTSGGELAHAAWTDGTTWRAQLGTLDGRATWSDGQPASGVTFALRGSPYRATSDSAGHVLMHDIVPGTYDLLVLDTALLALGLGIEAGIVLESNRDRIVRRFTGLTADDYVASYCRRIGREDPNHPTRLLARALWDDGTPIEGAVWTASLIQRDVRTEVEIDGRTGADGLIAVCRGLELDAEVELKVSIPSGERHLLRRPLRGTTTLLPVVFLRP
;
A
#
# COMPACT_ATOMS: atom_id res chain seq x y z
N MET A 1 40.70 -35.80 49.50
CA MET A 1 40.55 -34.44 49.02
C MET A 1 39.14 -34.33 48.38
N ALA A 2 38.17 -33.89 49.19
CA ALA A 2 36.75 -33.80 48.74
C ALA A 2 36.50 -32.37 48.27
N LEU A 3 36.21 -32.19 46.98
CA LEU A 3 35.75 -30.90 46.42
C LEU A 3 34.25 -30.72 46.71
N LEU A 4 33.94 -29.77 47.59
CA LEU A 4 32.59 -29.25 47.76
C LEU A 4 32.25 -28.34 46.56
N PHE A 5 31.28 -28.75 45.73
CA PHE A 5 30.64 -27.88 44.75
C PHE A 5 29.60 -27.01 45.48
N LEU A 6 29.89 -25.72 45.69
CA LEU A 6 28.89 -24.73 46.05
C LEU A 6 28.03 -24.41 44.82
N ALA A 7 26.82 -24.96 44.74
CA ALA A 7 25.83 -24.52 43.79
C ALA A 7 25.31 -23.14 44.23
N ALA A 8 25.69 -22.10 43.48
CA ALA A 8 25.14 -20.76 43.64
C ALA A 8 23.69 -20.79 43.14
N PHE A 9 22.71 -20.82 44.04
CA PHE A 9 21.31 -20.56 43.72
C PHE A 9 21.17 -19.08 43.35
N ALA A 10 21.08 -18.78 42.07
CA ALA A 10 20.60 -17.48 41.63
C ALA A 10 19.14 -17.32 42.07
N PRO A 11 18.75 -16.22 42.74
CA PRO A 11 17.36 -16.00 43.10
C PRO A 11 16.50 -15.90 41.82
N VAL A 12 15.57 -16.82 41.63
CA VAL A 12 14.57 -16.72 40.61
C VAL A 12 13.68 -15.55 40.98
N ALA A 13 13.81 -14.44 40.28
CA ALA A 13 12.95 -13.27 40.45
C ALA A 13 11.50 -13.71 40.18
N GLN A 14 10.69 -13.84 41.22
CA GLN A 14 9.29 -14.18 41.13
C GLN A 14 8.54 -12.95 40.57
N ALA A 15 8.11 -13.04 39.32
CA ALA A 15 7.26 -12.02 38.73
C ALA A 15 5.89 -12.03 39.42
N GLN A 16 5.52 -10.90 40.02
CA GLN A 16 4.23 -10.74 40.70
C GLN A 16 3.16 -10.34 39.70
N LEU A 17 1.96 -10.94 39.83
CA LEU A 17 0.80 -10.63 38.99
C LEU A 17 -0.01 -9.51 39.65
N LEU A 18 -0.09 -8.36 38.98
CA LEU A 18 -1.03 -7.28 39.29
C LEU A 18 -2.21 -7.37 38.32
N SER A 19 -3.42 -7.46 38.83
CA SER A 19 -4.65 -7.49 38.03
C SER A 19 -5.70 -6.55 38.57
N GLY A 20 -6.57 -6.08 37.66
CA GLY A 20 -7.62 -5.14 38.05
C GLY A 20 -8.58 -4.85 36.91
N ARG A 21 -9.41 -3.82 37.13
CA ARG A 21 -10.43 -3.38 36.21
C ARG A 21 -10.46 -1.86 36.13
N VAL A 22 -10.63 -1.33 34.93
CA VAL A 22 -10.83 0.10 34.68
C VAL A 22 -12.30 0.37 34.34
N VAL A 23 -12.91 1.31 35.05
CA VAL A 23 -14.34 1.65 34.92
C VAL A 23 -14.54 3.16 34.78
N ASP A 24 -15.66 3.55 34.21
CA ASP A 24 -16.12 4.93 34.17
C ASP A 24 -16.66 5.32 35.57
N SER A 25 -16.15 6.41 36.16
CA SER A 25 -16.51 6.85 37.52
C SER A 25 -17.98 7.24 37.65
N ALA A 26 -18.66 7.64 36.56
CA ALA A 26 -20.07 8.05 36.62
C ALA A 26 -21.04 6.90 36.35
N THR A 27 -20.69 5.97 35.47
CA THR A 27 -21.61 4.92 35.00
C THR A 27 -21.21 3.52 35.46
N THR A 28 -20.05 3.34 36.09
CA THR A 28 -19.43 2.06 36.46
C THR A 28 -19.22 1.08 35.31
N MET A 29 -19.48 1.53 34.06
CA MET A 29 -19.30 0.70 32.87
C MET A 29 -17.79 0.44 32.63
N PRO A 30 -17.44 -0.75 32.13
CA PRO A 30 -16.06 -1.09 31.82
C PRO A 30 -15.51 -0.19 30.71
N ILE A 31 -14.23 0.15 30.81
CA ILE A 31 -13.50 0.93 29.79
C ILE A 31 -12.52 0.00 29.09
N ALA A 32 -12.82 -0.38 27.84
CA ALA A 32 -11.93 -1.13 26.96
C ALA A 32 -10.86 -0.21 26.35
N GLY A 33 -9.68 -0.77 26.09
CA GLY A 33 -8.58 -0.06 25.41
C GLY A 33 -7.97 1.09 26.23
N ALA A 34 -8.16 1.09 27.55
CA ALA A 34 -7.39 1.96 28.42
C ALA A 34 -5.96 1.45 28.55
N VAL A 35 -5.01 2.32 28.38
CA VAL A 35 -3.59 1.99 28.61
C VAL A 35 -3.29 2.06 30.10
N VAL A 36 -2.83 0.96 30.67
CA VAL A 36 -2.34 0.87 32.04
C VAL A 36 -0.81 0.73 31.99
N GLN A 37 -0.11 1.74 32.44
CA GLN A 37 1.37 1.75 32.54
C GLN A 37 1.78 1.60 33.99
N ALA A 38 2.72 0.69 34.26
CA ALA A 38 3.38 0.59 35.55
C ALA A 38 4.79 1.18 35.46
N THR A 39 5.10 2.11 36.33
CA THR A 39 6.43 2.71 36.47
C THR A 39 6.97 2.49 37.89
N ALA A 40 8.28 2.32 38.02
CA ALA A 40 8.94 2.36 39.28
C ALA A 40 8.91 3.78 39.88
N ILE A 41 9.27 3.96 41.16
CA ILE A 41 9.27 5.26 41.82
C ILE A 41 10.25 6.24 41.16
N ASP A 42 11.34 5.73 40.57
CA ASP A 42 12.32 6.52 39.80
C ASP A 42 11.80 6.97 38.42
N GLY A 43 10.54 6.62 38.04
CA GLY A 43 9.93 6.96 36.76
C GLY A 43 10.24 5.98 35.63
N ARG A 44 11.05 4.95 35.85
CA ARG A 44 11.37 3.94 34.84
C ARG A 44 10.15 3.09 34.52
N LEU A 45 9.80 2.99 33.22
CA LEU A 45 8.72 2.13 32.74
C LEU A 45 9.06 0.66 33.01
N LEU A 46 8.16 -0.06 33.70
CA LEU A 46 8.27 -1.48 33.98
C LEU A 46 7.52 -2.32 32.95
N THR A 47 6.26 -1.99 32.72
CA THR A 47 5.40 -2.67 31.76
C THR A 47 4.18 -1.82 31.40
N ARG A 48 3.49 -2.16 30.32
CA ARG A 48 2.25 -1.52 29.89
C ARG A 48 1.33 -2.54 29.22
N VAL A 49 0.03 -2.41 29.45
CA VAL A 49 -1.01 -3.29 28.91
C VAL A 49 -2.24 -2.49 28.53
N LEU A 50 -3.11 -3.07 27.69
CA LEU A 50 -4.45 -2.55 27.41
C LEU A 50 -5.49 -3.29 28.25
N THR A 51 -6.58 -2.58 28.60
CA THR A 51 -7.77 -3.22 29.15
C THR A 51 -8.56 -3.91 28.04
N ASP A 52 -9.08 -5.10 28.34
CA ASP A 52 -9.96 -5.86 27.44
C ASP A 52 -11.38 -5.26 27.34
N ALA A 53 -12.29 -5.94 26.62
CA ALA A 53 -13.68 -5.52 26.46
C ALA A 53 -14.46 -5.40 27.78
N ARG A 54 -14.01 -6.08 28.84
CA ARG A 54 -14.60 -6.03 30.19
C ARG A 54 -13.90 -5.01 31.09
N GLY A 55 -12.98 -4.21 30.54
CA GLY A 55 -12.16 -3.28 31.27
C GLY A 55 -11.08 -3.95 32.13
N ALA A 56 -10.89 -5.26 32.03
CA ALA A 56 -9.92 -5.99 32.83
C ALA A 56 -8.50 -5.84 32.27
N PHE A 57 -7.51 -5.84 33.17
CA PHE A 57 -6.09 -5.87 32.84
C PHE A 57 -5.33 -6.81 33.76
N ALA A 58 -4.23 -7.37 33.27
CA ALA A 58 -3.29 -8.14 34.04
C ALA A 58 -1.88 -7.86 33.55
N MET A 59 -0.95 -7.61 34.46
CA MET A 59 0.45 -7.36 34.15
C MET A 59 1.39 -8.07 35.12
N ARG A 60 2.51 -8.55 34.60
CA ARG A 60 3.58 -9.11 35.41
C ARG A 60 4.57 -8.01 35.76
N LEU A 61 4.81 -7.84 37.03
CA LEU A 61 5.75 -6.87 37.57
C LEU A 61 7.01 -7.57 38.11
N PRO A 62 8.18 -7.01 37.95
CA PRO A 62 9.34 -7.44 38.72
C PRO A 62 9.08 -7.23 40.21
N ASP A 63 9.82 -7.92 41.08
CA ASP A 63 9.67 -7.79 42.54
C ASP A 63 10.12 -6.40 42.99
N THR A 64 9.19 -5.44 42.95
CA THR A 64 9.38 -4.05 43.34
C THR A 64 8.32 -3.69 44.37
N ALA A 65 8.71 -3.11 45.47
CA ALA A 65 7.84 -2.87 46.63
C ALA A 65 6.65 -1.93 46.31
N ILE A 66 6.85 -0.90 45.50
CA ILE A 66 5.82 0.08 45.14
C ILE A 66 5.94 0.47 43.65
N VAL A 67 4.80 0.52 42.97
CA VAL A 67 4.70 0.95 41.59
C VAL A 67 3.68 2.10 41.46
N GLN A 68 3.92 2.98 40.50
CA GLN A 68 2.92 3.94 40.07
C GLN A 68 2.20 3.41 38.83
N LEU A 69 0.87 3.34 38.91
CA LEU A 69 0.02 2.99 37.78
C LEU A 69 -0.54 4.27 37.17
N ARG A 70 -0.17 4.57 35.93
CA ARG A 70 -0.82 5.61 35.13
C ARG A 70 -1.81 4.97 34.18
N VAL A 71 -3.07 5.37 34.29
CA VAL A 71 -4.16 4.88 33.44
C VAL A 71 -4.67 6.02 32.59
N GLN A 72 -4.77 5.80 31.27
CA GLN A 72 -5.19 6.81 30.32
C GLN A 72 -5.98 6.23 29.15
N ARG A 73 -7.00 6.97 28.70
CA ARG A 73 -7.87 6.64 27.58
C ARG A 73 -8.40 7.93 26.97
N ILE A 74 -8.55 8.01 25.63
CA ILE A 74 -9.19 9.17 24.98
C ILE A 74 -10.60 9.39 25.55
N GLY A 75 -10.92 10.63 25.87
CA GLY A 75 -12.20 11.04 26.47
C GLY A 75 -12.24 10.96 27.98
N PHE A 76 -11.15 10.56 28.64
CA PHE A 76 -11.05 10.48 30.11
C PHE A 76 -9.83 11.26 30.61
N ARG A 77 -9.91 11.73 31.85
CA ARG A 77 -8.77 12.34 32.54
C ARG A 77 -7.81 11.23 32.94
N PRO A 78 -6.51 11.35 32.63
CA PRO A 78 -5.50 10.41 33.10
C PRO A 78 -5.50 10.31 34.63
N ARG A 79 -5.36 9.11 35.17
CA ARG A 79 -5.29 8.87 36.60
C ARG A 79 -3.98 8.17 36.97
N VAL A 80 -3.35 8.67 38.02
CA VAL A 80 -2.15 8.06 38.60
C VAL A 80 -2.48 7.55 39.99
N ILE A 81 -2.16 6.32 40.29
CA ILE A 81 -2.30 5.71 41.62
C ILE A 81 -1.02 4.96 42.00
N SER A 82 -0.66 5.03 43.26
CA SER A 82 0.45 4.23 43.81
C SER A 82 -0.10 2.94 44.41
N ARG A 83 0.55 1.81 44.14
CA ARG A 83 0.19 0.49 44.66
C ARG A 83 1.41 -0.30 45.06
N SER A 84 1.26 -1.17 46.08
CA SER A 84 2.21 -2.22 46.32
C SER A 84 2.13 -3.26 45.20
N ALA A 85 3.28 -3.73 44.72
CA ALA A 85 3.33 -4.80 43.73
C ALA A 85 2.95 -6.16 44.33
N THR A 86 3.06 -6.31 45.65
CA THR A 86 2.78 -7.58 46.37
C THR A 86 1.29 -7.86 46.44
N GLY A 87 0.80 -8.90 45.71
CA GLY A 87 -0.49 -9.50 45.91
C GLY A 87 -1.72 -8.64 45.55
N ALA A 88 -1.57 -7.60 44.77
CA ALA A 88 -2.68 -6.73 44.39
C ALA A 88 -3.52 -7.34 43.25
N THR A 89 -4.49 -8.17 43.62
CA THR A 89 -5.54 -8.67 42.72
C THR A 89 -6.84 -7.87 42.93
N GLY A 90 -7.59 -7.66 41.83
CA GLY A 90 -8.90 -6.98 41.88
C GLY A 90 -8.86 -5.47 42.06
N VAL A 91 -7.80 -4.81 41.63
CA VAL A 91 -7.69 -3.33 41.69
C VAL A 91 -8.73 -2.67 40.77
N GLU A 92 -9.68 -1.93 41.34
CA GLU A 92 -10.60 -1.13 40.54
C GLU A 92 -10.06 0.31 40.37
N ILE A 93 -10.04 0.80 39.13
CA ILE A 93 -9.56 2.13 38.76
C ILE A 93 -10.67 2.87 38.03
N ALA A 94 -11.29 3.85 38.67
CA ALA A 94 -12.32 4.66 38.06
C ALA A 94 -11.71 5.85 37.32
N LEU A 95 -12.02 6.04 36.03
CA LEU A 95 -11.63 7.20 35.24
C LEU A 95 -12.81 8.18 35.11
N THR A 96 -12.53 9.46 35.20
CA THR A 96 -13.52 10.52 35.03
C THR A 96 -13.56 10.99 33.59
N ARG A 97 -14.76 11.04 32.99
CA ARG A 97 -14.96 11.59 31.64
C ARG A 97 -14.60 13.05 31.56
N ILE A 98 -14.04 13.45 30.43
CA ILE A 98 -13.85 14.85 30.05
C ILE A 98 -15.13 15.29 29.32
N PRO A 99 -15.86 16.32 29.82
CA PRO A 99 -17.12 16.75 29.20
C PRO A 99 -16.94 17.28 27.77
N ALA A 100 -15.84 17.95 27.49
CA ALA A 100 -15.45 18.37 26.16
C ALA A 100 -13.95 18.19 25.95
N LEU A 101 -13.57 17.66 24.76
CA LEU A 101 -12.14 17.52 24.37
C LEU A 101 -11.44 18.88 24.15
N LEU A 102 -12.17 19.98 24.25
CA LEU A 102 -11.78 21.34 23.84
C LEU A 102 -11.55 22.30 25.01
N ASP A 103 -11.29 21.85 26.24
CA ASP A 103 -10.97 22.80 27.32
C ASP A 103 -9.63 23.54 27.05
N PRO A 104 -9.66 24.83 26.69
CA PRO A 104 -8.46 25.57 26.33
C PRO A 104 -7.70 26.02 27.58
N VAL A 105 -6.52 25.51 27.79
CA VAL A 105 -5.56 26.03 28.78
C VAL A 105 -4.65 27.06 28.09
N ARG A 106 -4.52 28.27 28.67
CA ARG A 106 -3.62 29.29 28.15
C ARG A 106 -2.18 29.04 28.58
N VAL A 107 -1.35 28.61 27.64
CA VAL A 107 0.13 28.59 27.80
C VAL A 107 0.76 29.21 26.55
N VAL A 108 1.60 30.22 26.72
CA VAL A 108 2.32 30.87 25.62
C VAL A 108 3.74 30.35 25.59
N SER A 109 4.10 29.69 24.49
CA SER A 109 5.51 29.33 24.22
C SER A 109 6.15 30.38 23.31
N ALA A 110 7.28 30.95 23.75
CA ALA A 110 8.02 31.98 22.99
C ALA A 110 8.62 31.47 21.66
N GLN A 111 8.61 30.13 21.43
CA GLN A 111 9.23 29.47 20.28
C GLN A 111 8.25 29.20 19.13
N CYS A 112 6.97 29.49 19.34
CA CYS A 112 5.89 29.20 18.38
C CYS A 112 5.18 30.50 17.98
N ARG A 113 5.65 31.17 16.96
CA ARG A 113 5.16 32.51 16.52
C ARG A 113 3.69 32.53 16.07
N ARG A 114 3.10 31.39 15.71
CA ARG A 114 1.72 31.28 15.21
C ARG A 114 0.74 30.62 16.17
N GLN A 115 1.13 30.39 17.41
CA GLN A 115 0.20 29.84 18.40
C GLN A 115 -0.85 30.90 18.79
N GLY A 116 -2.12 30.53 18.62
CA GLY A 116 -3.23 31.23 19.28
C GLY A 116 -3.06 31.20 20.80
N ARG A 117 -3.76 32.10 21.51
CA ARG A 117 -3.65 32.28 22.97
C ARG A 117 -4.05 31.08 23.84
N THR A 118 -4.30 29.90 23.25
CA THR A 118 -4.80 28.71 23.94
C THR A 118 -3.87 27.54 23.71
N SER A 119 -3.33 26.94 24.78
CA SER A 119 -2.51 25.74 24.70
C SER A 119 -3.40 24.50 24.63
N PRO A 120 -3.13 23.55 23.72
CA PRO A 120 -3.90 22.32 23.56
C PRO A 120 -3.46 21.19 24.51
N ILE A 121 -2.98 21.48 25.73
CA ILE A 121 -2.42 20.47 26.65
C ILE A 121 -3.35 19.28 26.83
N GLY A 122 -4.65 19.54 27.08
CA GLY A 122 -5.62 18.46 27.23
C GLY A 122 -5.76 17.61 25.97
N LEU A 123 -5.76 18.22 24.77
CA LEU A 123 -5.84 17.50 23.51
C LEU A 123 -4.54 16.75 23.19
N ILE A 124 -3.39 17.29 23.56
CA ILE A 124 -2.09 16.59 23.45
C ILE A 124 -2.12 15.30 24.28
N GLU A 125 -2.60 15.35 25.52
CA GLU A 125 -2.71 14.15 26.35
C GLU A 125 -3.68 13.12 25.77
N GLN A 126 -4.78 13.56 25.17
CA GLN A 126 -5.73 12.67 24.50
C GLN A 126 -5.12 12.01 23.26
N ALA A 127 -4.43 12.78 22.42
CA ALA A 127 -3.73 12.28 21.26
C ALA A 127 -2.64 11.25 21.66
N ARG A 128 -1.84 11.58 22.69
CA ARG A 128 -0.84 10.65 23.25
C ARG A 128 -1.48 9.35 23.76
N ALA A 129 -2.63 9.41 24.42
CA ALA A 129 -3.33 8.22 24.87
C ALA A 129 -3.74 7.30 23.70
N GLY A 130 -4.23 7.88 22.60
CA GLY A 130 -4.59 7.12 21.38
C GLY A 130 -3.40 6.49 20.68
N LEU A 131 -2.33 7.26 20.49
CA LEU A 131 -1.09 6.75 19.89
C LEU A 131 -0.47 5.64 20.74
N LEU A 132 -0.44 5.83 22.06
CA LEU A 132 0.09 4.84 22.98
C LEU A 132 -0.76 3.55 22.96
N ALA A 133 -2.09 3.66 22.85
CA ALA A 133 -2.95 2.49 22.71
C ALA A 133 -2.60 1.67 21.45
N ALA A 134 -2.30 2.32 20.31
CA ALA A 134 -1.88 1.63 19.10
C ALA A 134 -0.51 0.93 19.26
N VAL A 135 0.45 1.57 19.95
CA VAL A 135 1.75 0.97 20.23
C VAL A 135 1.62 -0.24 21.16
N VAL A 136 0.89 -0.10 22.27
CA VAL A 136 0.69 -1.19 23.26
C VAL A 136 -0.10 -2.34 22.67
N ALA A 137 -1.09 -2.07 21.81
CA ALA A 137 -1.83 -3.11 21.09
C ALA A 137 -0.90 -4.02 20.28
N ARG A 138 0.05 -3.42 19.59
CA ARG A 138 1.03 -4.13 18.78
C ARG A 138 1.99 -4.98 19.64
N GLU A 139 2.44 -4.45 20.78
CA GLU A 139 3.38 -5.12 21.67
C GLU A 139 2.74 -6.26 22.49
N ALA A 140 1.56 -6.00 23.04
CA ALA A 140 0.90 -6.90 23.98
C ALA A 140 0.02 -7.95 23.32
N SER A 141 -0.43 -7.72 22.08
CA SER A 141 -1.39 -8.58 21.37
C SER A 141 -0.93 -8.82 19.93
N PRO A 142 0.12 -9.64 19.73
CA PRO A 142 0.61 -9.95 18.38
C PRO A 142 -0.48 -10.64 17.56
N ALA A 143 -0.62 -10.24 16.31
CA ALA A 143 -1.58 -10.78 15.37
C ALA A 143 -0.90 -11.25 14.08
N THR A 144 -1.42 -12.26 13.44
CA THR A 144 -1.09 -12.57 12.04
C THR A 144 -1.81 -11.56 11.16
N MET A 145 -1.05 -10.84 10.32
CA MET A 145 -1.59 -9.77 9.49
C MET A 145 -1.35 -10.08 8.01
N ILE A 146 -2.35 -9.81 7.19
CA ILE A 146 -2.26 -9.81 5.73
C ILE A 146 -2.45 -8.37 5.28
N ARG A 147 -1.45 -7.85 4.56
CA ARG A 147 -1.42 -6.48 4.05
C ARG A 147 -1.19 -6.47 2.56
N PHE A 148 -1.81 -5.54 1.86
CA PHE A 148 -1.47 -5.18 0.49
C PHE A 148 -0.57 -3.95 0.53
N ILE A 149 0.64 -4.08 0.03
CA ILE A 149 1.60 -2.99 -0.12
C ILE A 149 1.63 -2.59 -1.58
N TYR A 150 1.43 -1.31 -1.86
CA TYR A 150 1.38 -0.80 -3.22
C TYR A 150 2.34 0.37 -3.44
N GLU A 151 2.87 0.41 -4.65
CA GLU A 151 3.65 1.52 -5.19
C GLU A 151 3.02 1.92 -6.53
N ARG A 152 2.75 3.21 -6.71
CA ARG A 152 2.09 3.76 -7.88
C ARG A 152 2.85 4.96 -8.40
N ARG A 153 3.07 5.01 -9.70
CA ARG A 153 3.51 6.20 -10.40
C ARG A 153 2.32 6.77 -11.13
N LEU A 154 2.00 8.03 -10.91
CA LEU A 154 0.93 8.70 -11.61
C LEU A 154 1.42 9.20 -12.97
N ALA A 155 0.51 9.29 -13.93
CA ALA A 155 0.75 9.93 -15.20
C ALA A 155 0.93 11.45 -15.03
N PRO A 156 1.36 12.19 -16.08
CA PRO A 156 1.54 13.63 -16.00
C PRO A 156 0.30 14.45 -15.64
N ASP A 157 -0.90 13.87 -15.80
CA ASP A 157 -2.18 14.46 -15.34
C ASP A 157 -2.38 14.40 -13.81
N GLU A 158 -1.46 13.74 -13.08
CA GLU A 158 -1.47 13.51 -11.63
C GLU A 158 -2.74 12.79 -11.10
N THR A 159 -3.54 12.22 -11.97
CA THR A 159 -4.80 11.53 -11.62
C THR A 159 -4.84 10.08 -12.05
N SER A 160 -4.35 9.77 -13.24
CA SER A 160 -4.28 8.40 -13.75
C SER A 160 -2.99 7.68 -13.32
N ILE A 161 -3.06 6.35 -13.24
CA ILE A 161 -1.91 5.53 -12.85
C ILE A 161 -1.15 5.11 -14.11
N ALA A 162 0.08 5.61 -14.27
CA ALA A 162 0.97 5.21 -15.36
C ALA A 162 1.56 3.81 -15.13
N SER A 163 1.94 3.52 -13.90
CA SER A 163 2.40 2.20 -13.51
C SER A 163 2.11 1.94 -12.03
N GLN A 164 1.90 0.68 -11.68
CA GLN A 164 1.75 0.29 -10.28
C GLN A 164 2.27 -1.12 -10.04
N ARG A 165 2.63 -1.36 -8.80
CA ARG A 165 2.93 -2.67 -8.25
C ARG A 165 2.14 -2.85 -6.97
N VAL A 166 1.41 -3.96 -6.83
CA VAL A 166 0.73 -4.36 -5.60
C VAL A 166 1.29 -5.72 -5.20
N ARG A 167 1.72 -5.86 -3.95
CA ARG A 167 2.19 -7.12 -3.38
C ARG A 167 1.45 -7.44 -2.10
N VAL A 168 1.32 -8.71 -1.81
CA VAL A 168 0.77 -9.21 -0.54
C VAL A 168 1.94 -9.41 0.43
N ASP A 169 1.80 -8.88 1.62
CA ASP A 169 2.69 -9.10 2.75
C ASP A 169 1.94 -9.85 3.84
N SER A 170 2.47 -11.01 4.26
CA SER A 170 1.92 -11.80 5.35
C SER A 170 2.98 -11.92 6.43
N SER A 171 2.69 -11.40 7.61
CA SER A 171 3.61 -11.41 8.74
C SER A 171 2.90 -11.64 10.06
N VAL A 172 3.57 -12.32 10.98
CA VAL A 172 3.15 -12.38 12.38
C VAL A 172 3.69 -11.13 13.07
N ALA A 173 2.79 -10.32 13.64
CA ALA A 173 3.13 -9.15 14.43
C ALA A 173 4.19 -8.26 13.76
N GLY A 174 3.93 -7.83 12.55
CA GLY A 174 4.84 -6.88 11.89
C GLY A 174 5.02 -5.62 12.75
N PRO A 175 6.23 -5.29 13.15
CA PRO A 175 6.48 -4.19 14.06
C PRO A 175 5.95 -2.86 13.54
N ASN A 176 5.96 -2.65 12.22
CA ASN A 176 5.54 -1.40 11.62
C ASN A 176 4.83 -1.61 10.29
N SER A 177 3.85 -0.75 10.02
CA SER A 177 3.15 -0.70 8.75
C SER A 177 4.01 -0.11 7.62
N PHE A 178 5.12 0.53 7.97
CA PHE A 178 6.01 1.23 7.04
C PHE A 178 7.22 0.39 6.66
N THR A 179 7.69 0.56 5.45
CA THR A 179 8.91 -0.09 4.95
C THR A 179 10.19 0.53 5.51
N ALA A 180 10.14 1.80 5.94
CA ALA A 180 11.25 2.51 6.57
C ALA A 180 10.78 3.13 7.89
N VAL A 181 11.44 2.75 8.98
CA VAL A 181 11.18 3.26 10.32
C VAL A 181 12.32 4.18 10.72
N LEU A 182 11.97 5.34 11.26
CA LEU A 182 12.89 6.31 11.79
C LEU A 182 12.89 6.21 13.32
N ASP A 183 14.05 5.99 13.93
CA ASP A 183 14.16 6.07 15.38
C ASP A 183 14.00 7.53 15.86
N ALA A 184 13.58 7.69 17.11
CA ALA A 184 13.37 9.02 17.71
C ALA A 184 14.63 9.91 17.64
N ALA A 185 15.82 9.35 17.83
CA ALA A 185 17.07 10.09 17.70
C ALA A 185 17.36 10.47 16.25
N GLY A 186 16.93 9.64 15.29
CA GLY A 186 17.07 9.90 13.86
C GLY A 186 16.29 11.14 13.42
N PHE A 187 15.00 11.24 13.73
CA PHE A 187 14.21 12.40 13.29
C PHE A 187 14.63 13.70 14.00
N VAL A 188 15.04 13.62 15.27
CA VAL A 188 15.55 14.80 15.99
C VAL A 188 16.78 15.38 15.30
N ARG A 189 17.71 14.53 14.86
CA ARG A 189 18.96 14.96 14.21
C ARG A 189 18.79 15.33 12.74
N ARG A 190 18.12 14.49 11.95
CA ARG A 190 18.13 14.54 10.47
C ARG A 190 16.85 15.06 9.86
N GLY A 191 15.73 15.06 10.59
CA GLY A 191 14.41 15.32 10.05
C GLY A 191 13.80 14.06 9.41
N PHE A 192 12.87 14.25 8.46
CA PHE A 192 12.07 13.17 7.87
C PHE A 192 12.48 12.81 6.43
N LEU A 193 13.65 13.26 6.01
CA LEU A 193 14.26 12.89 4.73
C LEU A 193 15.71 12.50 4.94
N GLU A 194 16.13 11.41 4.34
CA GLU A 194 17.51 10.93 4.35
C GLU A 194 17.97 10.66 2.92
N ASP A 195 19.11 11.24 2.55
CA ASP A 195 19.77 10.91 1.28
C ASP A 195 20.55 9.61 1.45
N ARG A 196 20.31 8.64 0.59
CA ARG A 196 20.98 7.34 0.54
C ARG A 196 21.65 7.15 -0.81
N ALA A 197 22.50 6.14 -0.92
CA ALA A 197 23.23 5.83 -2.15
C ALA A 197 22.30 5.48 -3.33
N ASP A 198 21.14 4.92 -3.04
CA ASP A 198 20.09 4.49 -3.98
C ASP A 198 18.98 5.52 -4.19
N GLY A 199 19.03 6.68 -3.50
CA GLY A 199 18.05 7.74 -3.63
C GLY A 199 17.66 8.38 -2.31
N GLN A 200 16.50 9.03 -2.28
CA GLN A 200 15.95 9.70 -1.11
C GLN A 200 14.93 8.82 -0.39
N THR A 201 15.08 8.67 0.93
CA THR A 201 14.12 7.96 1.78
C THR A 201 13.32 8.96 2.59
N TYR A 202 12.00 8.97 2.38
CA TYR A 202 11.05 9.75 3.15
C TYR A 202 10.49 8.91 4.30
N PHE A 203 10.45 9.49 5.49
CA PHE A 203 9.92 8.86 6.69
C PHE A 203 8.57 9.45 7.06
N ALA A 204 7.63 8.61 7.52
CA ALA A 204 6.37 9.05 8.07
C ALA A 204 6.48 9.28 9.58
N PRO A 205 5.71 10.23 10.15
CA PRO A 205 5.60 10.40 11.60
C PRO A 205 4.70 9.28 12.17
N ASP A 206 5.32 8.15 12.52
CA ASP A 206 4.62 7.04 13.16
C ASP A 206 4.23 7.36 14.62
N ALA A 207 3.49 6.44 15.27
CA ALA A 207 3.00 6.67 16.62
C ALA A 207 4.15 6.81 17.64
N GLU A 208 5.25 6.08 17.46
CA GLU A 208 6.40 6.16 18.37
C GLU A 208 7.13 7.48 18.25
N THR A 209 7.35 7.96 17.03
CA THR A 209 7.93 9.28 16.75
C THR A 209 7.09 10.40 17.37
N LEU A 210 5.76 10.35 17.21
CA LEU A 210 4.86 11.38 17.75
C LEU A 210 4.74 11.34 19.27
N LEU A 211 5.03 10.21 19.90
CA LEU A 211 5.08 10.05 21.36
C LEU A 211 6.40 10.53 21.97
N ASP A 212 7.45 10.67 21.18
CA ASP A 212 8.78 11.05 21.65
C ASP A 212 8.81 12.46 22.26
N ASP A 213 9.51 12.64 23.36
CA ASP A 213 9.62 13.93 24.04
C ASP A 213 10.37 14.96 23.19
N GLY A 214 11.30 14.54 22.34
CA GLY A 214 11.99 15.41 21.38
C GLY A 214 11.05 15.94 20.30
N PHE A 215 10.03 15.13 19.89
CA PHE A 215 8.97 15.61 19.02
C PHE A 215 8.14 16.68 19.75
N ALA A 216 7.69 16.40 20.97
CA ALA A 216 6.92 17.34 21.77
C ALA A 216 7.67 18.67 22.01
N ALA A 217 8.98 18.60 22.25
CA ALA A 217 9.84 19.78 22.47
C ALA A 217 10.19 20.54 21.18
N GLY A 218 10.19 19.83 20.02
CA GLY A 218 10.60 20.39 18.73
C GLY A 218 9.45 20.97 17.90
N TYR A 219 8.17 20.77 18.31
CA TYR A 219 7.00 21.13 17.53
C TYR A 219 6.06 22.09 18.26
N CYS A 220 5.31 22.83 17.47
CA CYS A 220 4.25 23.72 17.92
C CYS A 220 2.90 23.06 17.67
N PHE A 221 2.03 23.08 18.68
CA PHE A 221 0.73 22.43 18.62
C PHE A 221 -0.42 23.44 18.65
N ARG A 222 -1.51 23.14 17.94
CA ARG A 222 -2.74 23.95 17.94
C ARG A 222 -3.99 23.08 17.82
N VAL A 223 -5.11 23.57 18.35
CA VAL A 223 -6.41 22.93 18.13
C VAL A 223 -6.92 23.31 16.74
N MET A 224 -7.42 22.33 15.99
CA MET A 224 -8.06 22.50 14.69
C MET A 224 -9.51 22.02 14.78
N PRO A 225 -10.50 22.83 14.39
CA PRO A 225 -11.90 22.38 14.33
C PRO A 225 -12.08 21.37 13.21
N GLY A 226 -13.09 20.52 13.33
CA GLY A 226 -13.49 19.59 12.27
C GLY A 226 -13.94 20.35 11.01
N GLU A 227 -13.70 19.74 9.87
CA GLU A 227 -14.14 20.25 8.57
C GLU A 227 -15.63 19.95 8.32
N ARG A 228 -16.25 20.65 7.35
CA ARG A 228 -17.67 20.43 6.99
C ARG A 228 -17.98 18.97 6.64
N ARG A 229 -17.04 18.25 6.03
CA ARG A 229 -17.21 16.83 5.68
C ARG A 229 -16.95 15.88 6.85
N ARG A 230 -16.31 16.37 7.91
CA ARG A 230 -15.94 15.60 9.11
C ARG A 230 -16.22 16.43 10.39
N PRO A 231 -17.50 16.77 10.65
CA PRO A 231 -17.86 17.72 11.72
C PRO A 231 -17.57 17.19 13.13
N ASN A 232 -17.52 15.87 13.29
CA ASN A 232 -17.29 15.23 14.59
C ASN A 232 -15.80 15.03 14.90
N LEU A 233 -14.89 15.55 14.08
CA LEU A 233 -13.46 15.44 14.35
C LEU A 233 -12.94 16.72 15.02
N VAL A 234 -11.97 16.53 15.90
CA VAL A 234 -11.09 17.58 16.41
C VAL A 234 -9.65 17.23 16.09
N GLY A 235 -8.90 18.18 15.57
CA GLY A 235 -7.52 18.00 15.19
C GLY A 235 -6.55 18.60 16.20
N LEU A 236 -5.50 17.85 16.53
CA LEU A 236 -4.28 18.37 17.12
C LEU A 236 -3.29 18.66 15.99
N GLY A 237 -3.28 19.90 15.53
CA GLY A 237 -2.33 20.36 14.53
C GLY A 237 -0.92 20.44 15.10
N PHE A 238 0.08 20.06 14.32
CA PHE A 238 1.50 20.16 14.68
C PHE A 238 2.30 20.75 13.53
N GLU A 239 3.32 21.54 13.84
CA GLU A 239 4.28 22.09 12.89
C GLU A 239 5.66 22.23 13.55
N ALA A 240 6.71 22.06 12.76
CA ALA A 240 8.07 22.18 13.26
C ALA A 240 8.35 23.59 13.78
N SER A 241 9.00 23.71 14.94
CA SER A 241 9.39 25.00 15.51
C SER A 241 10.55 25.63 14.72
N ASP A 242 10.79 26.95 14.92
CA ASP A 242 11.91 27.65 14.27
C ASP A 242 13.29 27.03 14.55
N ARG A 243 13.44 26.27 15.63
CA ARG A 243 14.67 25.53 15.96
C ARG A 243 15.01 24.42 15.00
N ARG A 244 14.04 23.97 14.21
CA ARG A 244 14.20 22.87 13.25
C ARG A 244 14.42 23.34 11.81
N ARG A 245 14.66 24.61 11.59
CA ARG A 245 14.93 25.19 10.26
C ARG A 245 16.14 24.54 9.60
N GLY A 246 16.10 24.41 8.27
CA GLY A 246 17.17 23.80 7.46
C GLY A 246 17.14 22.28 7.38
N ARG A 247 16.05 21.66 7.84
CA ARG A 247 15.78 20.22 7.70
C ARG A 247 14.45 20.02 6.98
N VAL A 248 14.33 18.90 6.30
CA VAL A 248 13.03 18.46 5.82
C VAL A 248 12.27 17.88 7.01
N ASP A 249 11.14 18.47 7.32
CA ASP A 249 10.34 18.16 8.48
C ASP A 249 8.89 17.90 8.09
N VAL A 250 8.01 17.66 9.06
CA VAL A 250 6.59 17.40 8.82
C VAL A 250 5.72 18.42 9.54
N ALA A 251 4.59 18.76 8.92
CA ALA A 251 3.51 19.54 9.53
C ALA A 251 2.18 18.87 9.21
N GLY A 252 1.27 18.80 10.17
CA GLY A 252 0.02 18.08 9.95
C GLY A 252 -0.94 18.17 11.11
N ALA A 253 -1.81 17.16 11.22
CA ALA A 253 -2.78 17.04 12.32
C ALA A 253 -3.07 15.58 12.66
N LEU A 254 -3.25 15.32 13.96
CA LEU A 254 -3.88 14.10 14.46
C LEU A 254 -5.37 14.38 14.65
N TRP A 255 -6.21 13.54 14.07
CA TRP A 255 -7.66 13.70 14.12
C TRP A 255 -8.29 12.70 15.08
N ILE A 256 -9.05 13.21 16.03
CA ILE A 256 -9.76 12.44 17.05
C ILE A 256 -11.27 12.64 16.84
N ASP A 257 -12.00 11.55 16.84
CA ASP A 257 -13.46 11.54 16.81
C ASP A 257 -14.01 11.90 18.19
N THR A 258 -14.80 12.96 18.27
CA THR A 258 -15.35 13.47 19.53
C THR A 258 -16.52 12.64 20.06
N VAL A 259 -17.16 11.84 19.18
CA VAL A 259 -18.28 10.97 19.52
C VAL A 259 -17.78 9.61 20.00
N THR A 260 -16.97 8.93 19.16
CA THR A 260 -16.43 7.59 19.49
C THR A 260 -15.23 7.68 20.43
N ARG A 261 -14.59 8.85 20.52
CA ARG A 261 -13.38 9.09 21.33
C ARG A 261 -12.22 8.20 20.89
N GLU A 262 -11.98 8.17 19.61
CA GLU A 262 -10.96 7.35 18.98
C GLU A 262 -10.05 8.19 18.10
N LEU A 263 -8.78 7.80 18.03
CA LEU A 263 -7.85 8.31 17.05
C LEU A 263 -8.28 7.77 15.67
N ARG A 264 -8.53 8.68 14.73
CA ARG A 264 -8.99 8.34 13.38
C ARG A 264 -7.86 8.30 12.37
N ASP A 265 -7.13 9.39 12.27
CA ASP A 265 -6.05 9.48 11.30
C ASP A 265 -5.01 10.54 11.67
N ILE A 266 -3.85 10.42 11.04
CA ILE A 266 -2.78 11.41 11.00
C ILE A 266 -2.66 11.86 9.56
N GLU A 267 -2.85 13.14 9.28
CA GLU A 267 -2.56 13.75 7.99
C GLU A 267 -1.34 14.64 8.13
N PHE A 268 -0.39 14.54 7.20
CA PHE A 268 0.81 15.36 7.25
C PHE A 268 1.34 15.69 5.86
N ARG A 269 2.14 16.74 5.78
CA ARG A 269 2.90 17.13 4.61
C ARG A 269 4.36 17.33 5.00
N TYR A 270 5.26 17.12 4.06
CA TYR A 270 6.66 17.49 4.24
C TYR A 270 6.84 18.99 4.03
N VAL A 271 7.72 19.58 4.84
CA VAL A 271 8.08 21.00 4.78
C VAL A 271 9.60 21.17 4.76
N GLY A 272 10.08 22.26 4.16
CA GLY A 272 11.52 22.48 4.01
C GLY A 272 12.14 21.81 2.79
N LEU A 273 11.32 21.37 1.85
CA LEU A 273 11.74 20.83 0.56
C LEU A 273 12.08 21.95 -0.43
N PRO A 274 12.85 21.65 -1.51
CA PRO A 274 13.04 22.58 -2.62
C PRO A 274 11.69 23.09 -3.17
N GLU A 275 11.64 24.36 -3.59
CA GLU A 275 10.40 25.07 -3.92
C GLU A 275 9.53 24.31 -4.94
N GLY A 276 10.13 23.77 -6.02
CA GLY A 276 9.39 23.02 -7.04
C GLY A 276 8.73 21.73 -6.53
N ILE A 277 9.33 21.06 -5.55
CA ILE A 277 8.77 19.87 -4.89
C ILE A 277 7.74 20.31 -3.84
N GLN A 278 8.08 21.33 -3.04
CA GLN A 278 7.22 21.85 -1.99
C GLN A 278 5.88 22.35 -2.54
N ALA A 279 5.87 23.00 -3.71
CA ALA A 279 4.66 23.48 -4.38
C ALA A 279 3.65 22.36 -4.75
N ARG A 280 4.13 21.13 -4.87
CA ARG A 280 3.32 19.92 -5.15
C ARG A 280 2.80 19.24 -3.89
N ASN A 281 3.07 19.82 -2.72
CA ASN A 281 2.55 19.42 -1.41
C ASN A 281 2.71 17.90 -1.12
N PRO A 282 3.93 17.32 -1.16
CA PRO A 282 4.13 15.92 -0.80
C PRO A 282 3.82 15.70 0.68
N GLY A 283 3.27 14.53 1.01
CA GLY A 283 2.83 14.24 2.36
C GLY A 283 2.33 12.82 2.52
N GLY A 284 1.43 12.61 3.48
CA GLY A 284 0.85 11.30 3.70
C GLY A 284 -0.29 11.30 4.70
N ARG A 285 -0.87 10.12 4.84
CA ARG A 285 -1.95 9.84 5.77
C ARG A 285 -1.80 8.46 6.39
N ILE A 286 -2.14 8.34 7.67
CA ILE A 286 -2.18 7.09 8.43
C ILE A 286 -3.57 6.99 9.05
N GLU A 287 -4.29 5.90 8.78
CA GLU A 287 -5.64 5.68 9.28
C GLU A 287 -5.66 4.60 10.37
N PHE A 288 -6.45 4.84 11.40
CA PHE A 288 -6.59 3.96 12.55
C PHE A 288 -8.03 3.44 12.67
N THR A 289 -8.16 2.23 13.20
CA THR A 289 -9.44 1.63 13.58
C THR A 289 -9.29 1.01 14.95
N SER A 290 -10.24 1.30 15.86
CA SER A 290 -10.31 0.68 17.18
C SER A 290 -11.34 -0.45 17.15
N LEU A 291 -10.94 -1.59 17.71
CA LEU A 291 -11.82 -2.76 17.86
C LEU A 291 -12.60 -2.68 19.17
N PRO A 292 -13.74 -3.41 19.28
CA PRO A 292 -14.53 -3.42 20.52
C PRO A 292 -13.75 -3.89 21.76
N ASN A 293 -12.73 -4.72 21.57
CA ASN A 293 -11.83 -5.18 22.65
C ASN A 293 -10.76 -4.15 23.01
N GLY A 294 -10.78 -2.96 22.42
CA GLY A 294 -9.87 -1.84 22.70
C GLY A 294 -8.56 -1.83 21.92
N ILE A 295 -8.30 -2.85 21.09
CA ILE A 295 -7.12 -2.87 20.21
C ILE A 295 -7.27 -1.78 19.15
N THR A 296 -6.25 -0.94 18.99
CA THR A 296 -6.18 0.07 17.92
C THR A 296 -5.17 -0.37 16.86
N LEU A 297 -5.62 -0.45 15.61
CA LEU A 297 -4.85 -0.90 14.45
C LEU A 297 -4.56 0.26 13.50
N VAL A 298 -3.39 0.25 12.87
CA VAL A 298 -3.15 1.00 11.64
C VAL A 298 -3.72 0.18 10.49
N THR A 299 -4.82 0.65 9.92
CA THR A 299 -5.53 -0.05 8.84
C THR A 299 -5.10 0.38 7.45
N ARG A 300 -4.61 1.61 7.32
CA ARG A 300 -4.10 2.14 6.05
C ARG A 300 -3.01 3.17 6.29
N TRP A 301 -2.04 3.21 5.40
CA TRP A 301 -1.12 4.32 5.29
C TRP A 301 -0.82 4.63 3.83
N GLN A 302 -0.54 5.88 3.53
CA GLN A 302 -0.21 6.34 2.19
C GLN A 302 0.77 7.51 2.27
N LEU A 303 1.78 7.48 1.41
CA LEU A 303 2.73 8.56 1.18
C LEU A 303 2.61 9.01 -0.28
N ASP A 304 2.34 10.29 -0.48
CA ASP A 304 2.31 10.92 -1.79
C ASP A 304 3.57 11.76 -1.95
N LEU A 305 4.50 11.27 -2.75
CA LEU A 305 5.83 11.81 -2.94
C LEU A 305 5.99 12.38 -4.35
N VAL A 306 6.98 13.23 -4.52
CA VAL A 306 7.32 13.86 -5.79
C VAL A 306 8.74 13.49 -6.17
N GLY A 307 8.88 12.82 -7.31
CA GLY A 307 10.17 12.48 -7.91
C GLY A 307 10.54 13.43 -9.05
N LEU A 308 11.83 13.42 -9.41
CA LEU A 308 12.39 14.14 -10.55
C LEU A 308 12.91 13.13 -11.57
N GLU A 309 12.51 13.26 -12.82
CA GLU A 309 13.00 12.47 -13.93
C GLU A 309 13.65 13.36 -14.99
N ARG A 310 14.72 12.89 -15.60
CA ARG A 310 15.33 13.60 -16.74
C ARG A 310 14.45 13.40 -17.95
N ASP A 311 13.97 14.50 -18.54
CA ASP A 311 13.25 14.45 -19.80
C ASP A 311 14.22 14.27 -20.98
N THR A 312 14.40 12.99 -21.37
CA THR A 312 15.25 12.64 -22.51
C THR A 312 14.61 12.96 -23.87
N LEU A 313 13.31 13.17 -23.93
CA LEU A 313 12.56 13.48 -25.16
C LEU A 313 12.63 14.97 -25.52
N ALA A 314 12.59 15.86 -24.53
CA ALA A 314 12.77 17.30 -24.74
C ALA A 314 14.18 17.62 -25.27
N LEU A 315 15.20 16.88 -24.82
CA LEU A 315 16.58 17.03 -25.27
C LEU A 315 16.78 16.74 -26.77
N ARG A 316 15.98 15.84 -27.37
CA ARG A 316 16.06 15.51 -28.80
C ARG A 316 15.38 16.55 -29.69
N ARG A 317 14.40 17.31 -29.19
CA ARG A 317 13.62 18.28 -29.98
C ARG A 317 14.24 19.67 -30.05
N LEU A 318 15.01 20.09 -29.07
CA LEU A 318 15.45 21.48 -28.93
C LEU A 318 16.96 21.73 -29.15
N GLY A 319 17.78 20.71 -29.33
CA GLY A 319 19.22 20.87 -29.55
C GLY A 319 19.97 21.59 -28.41
N ARG A 320 19.32 21.87 -27.28
CA ARG A 320 19.88 22.56 -26.11
C ARG A 320 20.34 21.55 -25.05
N ARG A 321 21.50 21.83 -24.47
CA ARG A 321 22.11 21.03 -23.40
C ARG A 321 21.53 21.32 -22.01
N ASP A 322 20.44 22.06 -21.90
CA ASP A 322 19.80 22.35 -20.61
C ASP A 322 19.08 21.10 -20.14
N ARG A 323 19.42 20.67 -18.92
CA ARG A 323 18.85 19.50 -18.27
C ARG A 323 17.42 19.83 -17.87
N GLU A 324 16.46 19.47 -18.69
CA GLU A 324 15.06 19.61 -18.35
C GLU A 324 14.64 18.43 -17.48
N TYR A 325 14.17 18.71 -16.26
CA TYR A 325 13.63 17.72 -15.35
C TYR A 325 12.11 17.86 -15.34
N SER A 326 11.42 16.75 -15.51
CA SER A 326 9.99 16.65 -15.26
C SER A 326 9.72 16.10 -13.86
N TYR A 327 8.69 16.63 -13.22
CA TYR A 327 8.22 16.10 -11.95
C TYR A 327 7.22 14.98 -12.22
N PHE A 328 7.25 13.96 -11.39
CA PHE A 328 6.22 12.93 -11.37
C PHE A 328 5.77 12.67 -9.93
N ARG A 329 4.52 12.27 -9.78
CA ARG A 329 3.98 11.88 -8.48
C ARG A 329 4.12 10.37 -8.29
N HIS A 330 4.60 9.98 -7.13
CA HIS A 330 4.74 8.60 -6.71
C HIS A 330 3.98 8.39 -5.40
N THR A 331 3.11 7.39 -5.36
CA THR A 331 2.36 7.02 -4.16
C THR A 331 2.84 5.67 -3.66
N SER A 332 3.27 5.60 -2.41
CA SER A 332 3.57 4.36 -1.69
C SER A 332 2.55 4.18 -0.58
N GLY A 333 2.03 2.97 -0.39
CA GLY A 333 1.01 2.75 0.63
C GLY A 333 0.85 1.30 1.05
N GLY A 334 0.09 1.11 2.12
CA GLY A 334 -0.29 -0.18 2.64
C GLY A 334 -1.73 -0.20 3.15
N GLU A 335 -2.41 -1.29 2.91
CA GLU A 335 -3.77 -1.56 3.36
C GLU A 335 -3.77 -2.87 4.15
N LEU A 336 -4.23 -2.84 5.40
CA LEU A 336 -4.46 -4.05 6.18
C LEU A 336 -5.71 -4.74 5.64
N ALA A 337 -5.57 -5.97 5.16
CA ALA A 337 -6.69 -6.76 4.65
C ALA A 337 -7.32 -7.62 5.75
N HIS A 338 -6.47 -8.23 6.57
CA HIS A 338 -6.91 -9.16 7.62
C HIS A 338 -5.94 -9.13 8.80
N ALA A 339 -6.48 -9.26 9.99
CA ALA A 339 -5.72 -9.51 11.21
C ALA A 339 -6.42 -10.62 12.01
N ALA A 340 -5.64 -11.55 12.57
CA ALA A 340 -6.11 -12.64 13.39
C ALA A 340 -5.22 -12.81 14.62
N TRP A 341 -5.84 -12.89 15.79
CA TRP A 341 -5.18 -13.06 17.08
C TRP A 341 -5.28 -14.49 17.58
N THR A 342 -4.42 -14.85 18.49
CA THR A 342 -4.35 -16.18 19.09
C THR A 342 -5.57 -16.52 19.96
N ASP A 343 -6.31 -15.50 20.41
CA ASP A 343 -7.56 -15.67 21.19
C ASP A 343 -8.80 -15.93 20.31
N GLY A 344 -8.62 -16.04 18.98
CA GLY A 344 -9.68 -16.22 18.01
C GLY A 344 -10.33 -14.92 17.51
N THR A 345 -9.94 -13.77 18.05
CA THR A 345 -10.40 -12.46 17.51
C THR A 345 -9.90 -12.29 16.10
N THR A 346 -10.75 -11.83 15.21
CA THR A 346 -10.39 -11.50 13.81
C THR A 346 -10.91 -10.14 13.42
N TRP A 347 -10.21 -9.51 12.50
CA TRP A 347 -10.63 -8.28 11.83
C TRP A 347 -10.39 -8.41 10.34
N ARG A 348 -11.30 -7.92 9.51
CA ARG A 348 -11.18 -7.90 8.06
C ARG A 348 -11.59 -6.55 7.52
N ALA A 349 -10.78 -6.02 6.59
CA ALA A 349 -11.11 -4.81 5.85
C ALA A 349 -12.26 -5.07 4.87
N GLN A 350 -13.07 -4.05 4.65
CA GLN A 350 -13.93 -4.01 3.48
C GLN A 350 -13.07 -3.50 2.31
N LEU A 351 -12.68 -4.39 1.42
CA LEU A 351 -11.95 -4.08 0.20
C LEU A 351 -12.86 -4.21 -1.02
N GLY A 352 -12.42 -3.68 -2.16
CA GLY A 352 -13.17 -3.72 -3.39
C GLY A 352 -13.41 -5.15 -3.90
N THR A 353 -14.51 -5.35 -4.59
CA THR A 353 -14.83 -6.61 -5.29
C THR A 353 -15.28 -6.27 -6.71
N LEU A 354 -14.64 -6.89 -7.71
CA LEU A 354 -15.12 -6.88 -9.09
C LEU A 354 -15.96 -8.11 -9.34
N ASP A 355 -17.22 -7.88 -9.72
CA ASP A 355 -18.18 -8.88 -10.12
C ASP A 355 -18.54 -8.62 -11.59
N GLY A 356 -18.00 -9.43 -12.47
CA GLY A 356 -18.05 -9.21 -13.90
C GLY A 356 -18.74 -10.32 -14.66
N ARG A 357 -19.31 -9.99 -15.82
CA ARG A 357 -19.77 -10.96 -16.80
C ARG A 357 -19.15 -10.64 -18.15
N ALA A 358 -18.41 -11.61 -18.67
CA ALA A 358 -17.69 -11.52 -19.92
C ALA A 358 -18.39 -12.30 -21.02
N THR A 359 -18.52 -11.69 -22.19
CA THR A 359 -18.98 -12.33 -23.43
C THR A 359 -17.99 -12.04 -24.54
N TRP A 360 -17.92 -12.94 -25.51
CA TRP A 360 -17.21 -12.65 -26.73
C TRP A 360 -17.98 -11.67 -27.62
N SER A 361 -17.37 -11.21 -28.70
CA SER A 361 -17.98 -10.31 -29.68
C SER A 361 -19.24 -10.87 -30.34
N ASP A 362 -19.37 -12.20 -30.44
CA ASP A 362 -20.53 -12.93 -30.93
C ASP A 362 -21.64 -13.10 -29.88
N GLY A 363 -21.45 -12.59 -28.65
CA GLY A 363 -22.40 -12.66 -27.56
C GLY A 363 -22.34 -13.97 -26.75
N GLN A 364 -21.50 -14.94 -27.12
CA GLN A 364 -21.30 -16.16 -26.33
C GLN A 364 -20.54 -15.88 -25.04
N PRO A 365 -20.77 -16.64 -23.95
CA PRO A 365 -20.01 -16.50 -22.72
C PRO A 365 -18.50 -16.70 -22.97
N ALA A 366 -17.69 -15.76 -22.51
CA ALA A 366 -16.24 -15.87 -22.56
C ALA A 366 -15.74 -16.73 -21.39
N SER A 367 -15.81 -18.06 -21.57
CA SER A 367 -15.41 -19.06 -20.57
C SER A 367 -13.91 -19.32 -20.60
N GLY A 368 -13.30 -19.54 -19.41
CA GLY A 368 -11.89 -19.91 -19.27
C GLY A 368 -10.90 -18.78 -19.57
N VAL A 369 -11.38 -17.55 -19.66
CA VAL A 369 -10.54 -16.38 -19.93
C VAL A 369 -10.03 -15.78 -18.63
N THR A 370 -8.76 -15.45 -18.58
CA THR A 370 -8.15 -14.81 -17.42
C THR A 370 -8.28 -13.30 -17.53
N PHE A 371 -8.84 -12.70 -16.49
CA PHE A 371 -8.88 -11.27 -16.28
C PHE A 371 -7.80 -10.88 -15.26
N ALA A 372 -7.07 -9.80 -15.51
CA ALA A 372 -6.04 -9.31 -14.62
C ALA A 372 -6.12 -7.78 -14.49
N LEU A 373 -5.79 -7.27 -13.31
CA LEU A 373 -5.63 -5.83 -13.12
C LEU A 373 -4.14 -5.50 -13.27
N ARG A 374 -3.82 -4.62 -14.22
CA ARG A 374 -2.43 -4.29 -14.60
C ARG A 374 -1.61 -3.88 -13.38
N GLY A 375 -0.38 -4.41 -13.29
CA GLY A 375 0.57 -4.09 -12.23
C GLY A 375 0.16 -4.56 -10.84
N SER A 376 -0.72 -5.57 -10.74
CA SER A 376 -1.23 -6.10 -9.49
C SER A 376 -1.27 -7.64 -9.50
N PRO A 377 -1.40 -8.29 -8.34
CA PRO A 377 -1.59 -9.74 -8.25
C PRO A 377 -3.04 -10.18 -8.55
N TYR A 378 -3.96 -9.25 -8.76
CA TYR A 378 -5.38 -9.54 -8.94
C TYR A 378 -5.62 -10.21 -10.28
N ARG A 379 -6.05 -11.47 -10.21
CA ARG A 379 -6.42 -12.29 -11.37
C ARG A 379 -7.61 -13.16 -11.04
N ALA A 380 -8.48 -13.36 -12.03
CA ALA A 380 -9.57 -14.32 -11.95
C ALA A 380 -9.85 -14.89 -13.33
N THR A 381 -10.28 -16.16 -13.38
CA THR A 381 -10.69 -16.82 -14.63
C THR A 381 -12.20 -16.90 -14.66
N SER A 382 -12.79 -16.58 -15.80
CA SER A 382 -14.24 -16.67 -15.98
C SER A 382 -14.71 -18.12 -15.99
N ASP A 383 -15.87 -18.35 -15.41
CA ASP A 383 -16.55 -19.65 -15.41
C ASP A 383 -17.23 -19.95 -16.77
N SER A 384 -17.94 -21.10 -16.86
CA SER A 384 -18.64 -21.51 -18.08
C SER A 384 -19.75 -20.55 -18.53
N ALA A 385 -20.27 -19.71 -17.63
CA ALA A 385 -21.26 -18.68 -17.92
C ALA A 385 -20.63 -17.31 -18.23
N GLY A 386 -19.30 -17.24 -18.28
CA GLY A 386 -18.54 -16.02 -18.46
C GLY A 386 -18.51 -15.12 -17.21
N HIS A 387 -18.86 -15.65 -16.03
CA HIS A 387 -18.82 -14.88 -14.80
C HIS A 387 -17.40 -14.83 -14.24
N VAL A 388 -16.96 -13.64 -13.82
CA VAL A 388 -15.64 -13.39 -13.25
C VAL A 388 -15.76 -12.64 -11.92
N LEU A 389 -15.05 -13.12 -10.89
CA LEU A 389 -15.13 -12.56 -9.56
C LEU A 389 -13.71 -12.34 -9.00
N MET A 390 -13.39 -11.09 -8.63
CA MET A 390 -12.14 -10.75 -7.95
C MET A 390 -12.45 -10.08 -6.62
N HIS A 391 -11.82 -10.54 -5.56
CA HIS A 391 -11.99 -10.01 -4.20
C HIS A 391 -10.76 -9.26 -3.72
N ASP A 392 -10.95 -8.54 -2.62
CA ASP A 392 -9.91 -7.89 -1.83
C ASP A 392 -9.07 -6.88 -2.65
N ILE A 393 -9.72 -6.17 -3.59
CA ILE A 393 -9.07 -5.18 -4.42
C ILE A 393 -8.86 -3.91 -3.58
N VAL A 394 -7.58 -3.53 -3.36
CA VAL A 394 -7.26 -2.27 -2.66
C VAL A 394 -7.77 -1.05 -3.45
N PRO A 395 -8.20 0.02 -2.77
CA PRO A 395 -8.65 1.23 -3.44
C PRO A 395 -7.62 1.75 -4.44
N GLY A 396 -8.08 2.09 -5.64
CA GLY A 396 -7.23 2.59 -6.72
C GLY A 396 -7.87 2.47 -8.08
N THR A 397 -7.18 3.01 -9.07
CA THR A 397 -7.57 2.95 -10.48
C THR A 397 -6.75 1.88 -11.20
N TYR A 398 -7.40 1.00 -11.94
CA TYR A 398 -6.77 -0.16 -12.57
C TYR A 398 -7.20 -0.30 -14.02
N ASP A 399 -6.23 -0.61 -14.88
CA ASP A 399 -6.52 -1.06 -16.24
C ASP A 399 -6.83 -2.55 -16.21
N LEU A 400 -7.96 -2.93 -16.77
CA LEU A 400 -8.35 -4.32 -16.91
C LEU A 400 -7.72 -4.92 -18.17
N LEU A 401 -7.02 -6.02 -17.96
CA LEU A 401 -6.46 -6.86 -19.02
C LEU A 401 -7.30 -8.11 -19.17
N VAL A 402 -7.58 -8.47 -20.40
CA VAL A 402 -8.15 -9.77 -20.77
C VAL A 402 -7.04 -10.61 -21.40
N LEU A 403 -6.75 -11.75 -20.81
CA LEU A 403 -5.68 -12.65 -21.22
C LEU A 403 -6.31 -13.88 -21.91
N ASP A 404 -6.47 -13.81 -23.21
CA ASP A 404 -6.76 -14.98 -24.04
C ASP A 404 -5.53 -15.89 -24.03
N THR A 405 -5.72 -17.20 -23.80
CA THR A 405 -4.61 -18.15 -23.69
C THR A 405 -3.76 -18.25 -24.94
N ALA A 406 -4.37 -18.09 -26.11
CA ALA A 406 -3.66 -18.13 -27.38
C ALA A 406 -2.82 -16.85 -27.61
N LEU A 407 -3.32 -15.69 -27.23
CA LEU A 407 -2.57 -14.44 -27.29
C LEU A 407 -1.50 -14.35 -26.19
N LEU A 408 -1.77 -14.94 -25.03
CA LEU A 408 -0.80 -15.01 -23.94
C LEU A 408 0.48 -15.77 -24.37
N ALA A 409 0.36 -16.80 -25.22
CA ALA A 409 1.51 -17.50 -25.77
C ALA A 409 2.43 -16.59 -26.60
N LEU A 410 1.89 -15.48 -27.13
CA LEU A 410 2.65 -14.40 -27.77
C LEU A 410 3.09 -13.30 -26.78
N GLY A 411 2.84 -13.45 -25.50
CA GLY A 411 3.05 -12.41 -24.51
C GLY A 411 2.13 -11.18 -24.71
N LEU A 412 0.99 -11.37 -25.37
CA LEU A 412 0.01 -10.30 -25.62
C LEU A 412 -1.15 -10.40 -24.64
N GLY A 413 -1.45 -9.31 -23.96
CA GLY A 413 -2.70 -9.08 -23.25
C GLY A 413 -3.54 -8.08 -24.01
N ILE A 414 -4.84 -8.29 -24.07
CA ILE A 414 -5.78 -7.34 -24.64
C ILE A 414 -6.16 -6.36 -23.54
N GLU A 415 -5.88 -5.08 -23.74
CA GLU A 415 -6.44 -4.04 -22.88
C GLU A 415 -7.93 -3.96 -23.18
N ALA A 416 -8.75 -4.18 -22.16
CA ALA A 416 -10.20 -4.07 -22.32
C ALA A 416 -10.67 -2.62 -22.51
N GLY A 417 -9.76 -1.65 -22.43
CA GLY A 417 -10.07 -0.23 -22.46
C GLY A 417 -10.95 0.22 -21.29
N ILE A 418 -10.95 -0.57 -20.22
CA ILE A 418 -11.80 -0.35 -19.05
C ILE A 418 -10.89 0.02 -17.88
N VAL A 419 -11.12 1.21 -17.37
CA VAL A 419 -10.55 1.68 -16.13
C VAL A 419 -11.51 1.36 -14.99
N LEU A 420 -11.03 0.61 -13.99
CA LEU A 420 -11.79 0.27 -12.80
C LEU A 420 -11.35 1.17 -11.66
N GLU A 421 -12.29 1.93 -11.11
CA GLU A 421 -12.09 2.66 -9.86
C GLU A 421 -12.60 1.80 -8.71
N SER A 422 -11.70 1.28 -7.89
CA SER A 422 -12.06 0.52 -6.70
C SER A 422 -12.08 1.44 -5.47
N ASN A 423 -13.26 1.60 -4.89
CA ASN A 423 -13.52 2.42 -3.69
C ASN A 423 -14.03 1.58 -2.51
N ARG A 424 -13.55 0.34 -2.37
CA ARG A 424 -14.03 -0.63 -1.36
C ARG A 424 -15.46 -1.15 -1.61
N ASP A 425 -16.06 -0.79 -2.73
CA ASP A 425 -17.41 -1.22 -3.10
C ASP A 425 -17.38 -2.44 -4.02
N ARG A 426 -18.55 -3.04 -4.22
CA ARG A 426 -18.74 -4.07 -5.24
C ARG A 426 -18.96 -3.38 -6.59
N ILE A 427 -18.04 -3.59 -7.52
CA ILE A 427 -18.11 -3.08 -8.89
C ILE A 427 -18.75 -4.16 -9.76
N VAL A 428 -19.93 -3.88 -10.31
CA VAL A 428 -20.59 -4.77 -11.25
C VAL A 428 -20.35 -4.26 -12.68
N ARG A 429 -19.79 -5.12 -13.53
CA ARG A 429 -19.46 -4.75 -14.92
C ARG A 429 -19.79 -5.87 -15.91
N ARG A 430 -20.09 -5.48 -17.13
CA ARG A 430 -20.17 -6.38 -18.28
C ARG A 430 -19.01 -6.04 -19.21
N PHE A 431 -18.37 -7.09 -19.73
CA PHE A 431 -17.22 -6.99 -20.60
C PHE A 431 -17.52 -7.70 -21.91
N THR A 432 -17.09 -7.12 -23.02
CA THR A 432 -17.04 -7.81 -24.30
C THR A 432 -15.58 -8.08 -24.60
N GLY A 433 -15.17 -9.34 -24.56
CA GLY A 433 -13.84 -9.77 -24.90
C GLY A 433 -13.64 -9.87 -26.41
N LEU A 434 -12.42 -9.74 -26.84
CA LEU A 434 -12.01 -10.04 -28.21
C LEU A 434 -11.39 -11.44 -28.24
N THR A 435 -11.83 -12.30 -29.15
CA THR A 435 -11.13 -13.54 -29.45
C THR A 435 -9.77 -13.26 -30.09
N ALA A 436 -8.90 -14.25 -30.15
CA ALA A 436 -7.64 -14.12 -30.90
C ALA A 436 -7.91 -13.74 -32.36
N ASP A 437 -8.96 -14.29 -32.96
CA ASP A 437 -9.39 -13.95 -34.34
C ASP A 437 -9.79 -12.48 -34.47
N ASP A 438 -10.62 -11.96 -33.56
CA ASP A 438 -11.04 -10.57 -33.54
C ASP A 438 -9.85 -9.63 -33.36
N TYR A 439 -8.92 -9.99 -32.46
CA TYR A 439 -7.71 -9.19 -32.21
C TYR A 439 -6.86 -9.09 -33.47
N VAL A 440 -6.57 -10.23 -34.12
CA VAL A 440 -5.73 -10.27 -35.33
C VAL A 440 -6.44 -9.56 -36.49
N ALA A 441 -7.76 -9.76 -36.65
CA ALA A 441 -8.55 -9.05 -37.65
C ALA A 441 -8.51 -7.53 -37.44
N SER A 442 -8.66 -7.08 -36.20
CA SER A 442 -8.56 -5.66 -35.85
C SER A 442 -7.16 -5.11 -36.13
N TYR A 443 -6.12 -5.89 -35.81
CA TYR A 443 -4.73 -5.52 -36.11
C TYR A 443 -4.51 -5.36 -37.61
N CYS A 444 -4.97 -6.33 -38.41
CA CYS A 444 -4.84 -6.32 -39.88
C CYS A 444 -5.59 -5.12 -40.52
N ARG A 445 -6.79 -4.79 -40.05
CA ARG A 445 -7.52 -3.57 -40.46
C ARG A 445 -6.73 -2.31 -40.16
N ARG A 446 -6.19 -2.20 -38.95
CA ARG A 446 -5.44 -1.01 -38.50
C ARG A 446 -4.21 -0.75 -39.37
N ILE A 447 -3.51 -1.78 -39.82
CA ILE A 447 -2.34 -1.65 -40.71
C ILE A 447 -2.71 -1.57 -42.21
N GLY A 448 -4.02 -1.56 -42.54
CA GLY A 448 -4.53 -1.46 -43.93
C GLY A 448 -4.21 -2.67 -44.80
N ARG A 449 -4.06 -3.84 -44.19
CA ARG A 449 -3.67 -5.09 -44.88
C ARG A 449 -4.72 -6.21 -44.80
N GLU A 450 -5.96 -5.90 -44.42
CA GLU A 450 -7.02 -6.90 -44.37
C GLU A 450 -7.45 -7.31 -45.80
N ASP A 451 -7.57 -8.63 -46.04
CA ASP A 451 -8.08 -9.18 -47.30
C ASP A 451 -9.41 -9.91 -47.00
N PRO A 452 -10.55 -9.37 -47.42
CA PRO A 452 -11.84 -9.97 -47.16
C PRO A 452 -12.04 -11.29 -47.91
N ASN A 453 -11.30 -11.54 -49.01
CA ASN A 453 -11.40 -12.76 -49.78
C ASN A 453 -10.58 -13.92 -49.20
N HIS A 454 -9.57 -13.60 -48.41
CA HIS A 454 -8.70 -14.57 -47.75
C HIS A 454 -8.67 -14.28 -46.25
N PRO A 455 -9.66 -14.77 -45.48
CA PRO A 455 -9.80 -14.45 -44.07
C PRO A 455 -8.73 -15.10 -43.16
N THR A 456 -7.91 -16.01 -43.69
CA THR A 456 -6.83 -16.66 -42.92
C THR A 456 -5.70 -15.69 -42.64
N ARG A 457 -5.26 -15.67 -41.41
CA ARG A 457 -4.26 -14.71 -40.91
C ARG A 457 -3.20 -15.42 -40.08
N LEU A 458 -1.98 -14.90 -40.12
CA LEU A 458 -0.89 -15.30 -39.25
C LEU A 458 -0.45 -14.10 -38.41
N LEU A 459 -0.37 -14.29 -37.11
CA LEU A 459 0.30 -13.36 -36.21
C LEU A 459 1.44 -14.10 -35.49
N ALA A 460 2.65 -13.64 -35.70
CA ALA A 460 3.81 -14.10 -34.95
C ALA A 460 4.41 -12.95 -34.16
N ARG A 461 5.21 -13.26 -33.16
CA ARG A 461 5.93 -12.27 -32.37
C ARG A 461 7.35 -12.70 -32.14
N ALA A 462 8.31 -11.86 -32.50
CA ALA A 462 9.72 -12.05 -32.20
C ALA A 462 10.01 -11.58 -30.78
N LEU A 463 10.49 -12.48 -29.94
CA LEU A 463 10.75 -12.26 -28.53
C LEU A 463 12.14 -12.74 -28.14
N TRP A 464 12.75 -12.10 -27.15
CA TRP A 464 13.84 -12.68 -26.39
C TRP A 464 13.32 -13.76 -25.44
N ASP A 465 14.20 -14.60 -24.93
CA ASP A 465 13.88 -15.65 -23.95
C ASP A 465 13.31 -15.11 -22.63
N ASP A 466 13.57 -13.84 -22.30
CA ASP A 466 12.98 -13.13 -21.17
C ASP A 466 11.56 -12.56 -21.46
N GLY A 467 11.03 -12.82 -22.67
CA GLY A 467 9.70 -12.34 -23.12
C GLY A 467 9.67 -10.89 -23.63
N THR A 468 10.81 -10.20 -23.70
CA THR A 468 10.86 -8.86 -24.27
C THR A 468 10.79 -8.89 -25.79
N PRO A 469 10.02 -7.96 -26.43
CA PRO A 469 9.89 -7.91 -27.88
C PRO A 469 11.19 -7.48 -28.57
N ILE A 470 11.41 -8.00 -29.78
CA ILE A 470 12.57 -7.64 -30.63
C ILE A 470 12.13 -6.66 -31.70
N GLU A 471 12.66 -5.44 -31.63
CA GLU A 471 12.48 -4.41 -32.65
C GLU A 471 13.48 -4.60 -33.79
N GLY A 472 13.04 -4.34 -35.02
CA GLY A 472 13.90 -4.34 -36.21
C GLY A 472 14.26 -5.74 -36.75
N ALA A 473 13.66 -6.82 -36.25
CA ALA A 473 13.82 -8.14 -36.85
C ALA A 473 13.23 -8.15 -38.26
N VAL A 474 14.02 -8.65 -39.23
CA VAL A 474 13.59 -8.80 -40.63
C VAL A 474 12.94 -10.16 -40.79
N TRP A 475 11.77 -10.19 -41.39
CA TRP A 475 11.04 -11.41 -41.60
C TRP A 475 10.54 -11.57 -43.03
N THR A 476 10.41 -12.83 -43.47
CA THR A 476 9.83 -13.21 -44.74
C THR A 476 8.89 -14.39 -44.52
N ALA A 477 7.68 -14.30 -45.05
CA ALA A 477 6.70 -15.38 -45.02
C ALA A 477 6.46 -15.89 -46.45
N SER A 478 6.60 -17.19 -46.67
CA SER A 478 6.32 -17.87 -47.94
C SER A 478 5.24 -18.94 -47.75
N LEU A 479 4.29 -19.03 -48.66
CA LEU A 479 3.26 -20.05 -48.68
C LEU A 479 3.73 -21.30 -49.40
N ILE A 480 3.47 -22.46 -48.82
CA ILE A 480 3.73 -23.77 -49.42
C ILE A 480 2.37 -24.46 -49.56
N GLN A 481 1.89 -24.60 -50.78
CA GLN A 481 0.63 -25.28 -51.08
C GLN A 481 0.91 -26.57 -51.86
N ARG A 482 0.53 -27.73 -51.31
CA ARG A 482 0.62 -29.06 -51.92
C ARG A 482 1.96 -29.32 -52.65
N ASP A 483 3.06 -29.16 -51.96
CA ASP A 483 4.44 -29.35 -52.48
C ASP A 483 4.87 -28.36 -53.58
N VAL A 484 4.05 -27.43 -53.98
CA VAL A 484 4.41 -26.34 -54.88
C VAL A 484 4.61 -25.07 -54.07
N ARG A 485 5.83 -24.56 -54.09
CA ARG A 485 6.16 -23.29 -53.49
C ARG A 485 5.48 -22.19 -54.33
N THR A 486 4.32 -21.73 -53.89
CA THR A 486 3.70 -20.53 -54.50
C THR A 486 4.46 -19.34 -53.93
N GLU A 487 5.18 -18.62 -54.79
CA GLU A 487 6.00 -17.45 -54.37
C GLU A 487 5.11 -16.23 -54.06
N VAL A 488 4.29 -16.33 -53.03
CA VAL A 488 3.78 -15.15 -52.37
C VAL A 488 4.74 -14.87 -51.21
N GLU A 489 5.81 -14.18 -51.51
CA GLU A 489 6.78 -13.75 -50.51
C GLU A 489 6.30 -12.41 -49.93
N ILE A 490 5.96 -12.42 -48.65
CA ILE A 490 5.60 -11.23 -47.89
C ILE A 490 6.72 -10.99 -46.88
N ASP A 491 7.28 -9.80 -46.92
CA ASP A 491 8.39 -9.43 -46.06
C ASP A 491 8.07 -8.18 -45.21
N GLY A 492 8.88 -7.96 -44.20
CA GLY A 492 8.77 -6.78 -43.34
C GLY A 492 9.80 -6.73 -42.24
N ARG A 493 9.62 -5.72 -41.37
CA ARG A 493 10.40 -5.54 -40.13
C ARG A 493 9.45 -5.40 -38.95
N THR A 494 9.87 -5.94 -37.82
CA THR A 494 9.14 -5.76 -36.55
C THR A 494 9.31 -4.35 -36.01
N GLY A 495 8.21 -3.81 -35.47
CA GLY A 495 8.24 -2.58 -34.67
C GLY A 495 8.69 -2.85 -33.22
N ALA A 496 8.53 -1.86 -32.35
CA ALA A 496 8.84 -1.95 -30.92
C ALA A 496 8.02 -3.03 -30.18
N ASP A 497 6.89 -3.46 -30.75
CA ASP A 497 6.03 -4.53 -30.24
C ASP A 497 6.49 -5.95 -30.65
N GLY A 498 7.47 -6.07 -31.55
CA GLY A 498 7.99 -7.32 -32.06
C GLY A 498 7.02 -8.10 -32.96
N LEU A 499 5.90 -7.51 -33.40
CA LEU A 499 4.84 -8.21 -34.14
C LEU A 499 5.18 -8.41 -35.61
N ILE A 500 4.81 -9.59 -36.11
CA ILE A 500 4.88 -10.05 -37.48
C ILE A 500 3.45 -10.44 -37.89
N ALA A 501 2.86 -9.72 -38.85
CA ALA A 501 1.50 -9.99 -39.27
C ALA A 501 1.41 -10.23 -40.78
N VAL A 502 0.88 -11.42 -41.14
CA VAL A 502 0.51 -11.76 -42.51
C VAL A 502 -1.01 -11.81 -42.58
N CYS A 503 -1.59 -10.80 -43.26
CA CYS A 503 -3.01 -10.52 -43.21
C CYS A 503 -3.74 -10.75 -44.55
N ARG A 504 -3.07 -11.30 -45.57
CA ARG A 504 -3.64 -11.51 -46.90
C ARG A 504 -2.92 -12.62 -47.65
N GLY A 505 -3.59 -13.19 -48.62
CA GLY A 505 -3.04 -14.20 -49.52
C GLY A 505 -2.79 -15.55 -48.86
N LEU A 506 -3.35 -15.78 -47.65
CA LEU A 506 -3.26 -17.06 -46.96
C LEU A 506 -4.50 -17.91 -47.22
N GLU A 507 -4.29 -19.12 -47.74
CA GLU A 507 -5.35 -20.11 -47.91
C GLU A 507 -5.42 -21.07 -46.72
N LEU A 508 -6.62 -21.57 -46.43
CA LEU A 508 -6.83 -22.63 -45.46
C LEU A 508 -6.06 -23.89 -45.89
N ASP A 509 -5.50 -24.62 -44.93
CA ASP A 509 -4.73 -25.85 -45.13
C ASP A 509 -3.38 -25.72 -45.87
N ALA A 510 -2.92 -24.49 -46.14
CA ALA A 510 -1.56 -24.25 -46.60
C ALA A 510 -0.54 -24.32 -45.44
N GLU A 511 0.71 -24.61 -45.76
CA GLU A 511 1.82 -24.37 -44.82
C GLU A 511 2.43 -23.01 -45.04
N VAL A 512 2.75 -22.34 -43.94
CA VAL A 512 3.54 -21.09 -43.98
C VAL A 512 4.99 -21.40 -43.55
N GLU A 513 5.94 -20.96 -44.34
CA GLU A 513 7.35 -20.90 -43.99
C GLU A 513 7.69 -19.47 -43.58
N LEU A 514 7.96 -19.27 -42.28
CA LEU A 514 8.32 -17.98 -41.71
C LEU A 514 9.84 -17.97 -41.40
N LYS A 515 10.58 -17.08 -42.06
CA LYS A 515 11.99 -16.81 -41.78
C LYS A 515 12.06 -15.50 -40.98
N VAL A 516 12.72 -15.53 -39.83
CA VAL A 516 12.94 -14.34 -39.00
C VAL A 516 14.42 -14.20 -38.72
N SER A 517 14.98 -13.02 -38.98
CA SER A 517 16.40 -12.69 -38.73
C SER A 517 16.47 -11.46 -37.82
N ILE A 518 17.20 -11.57 -36.72
CA ILE A 518 17.41 -10.45 -35.81
C ILE A 518 18.68 -9.64 -36.18
N PRO A 519 18.83 -8.40 -35.69
CA PRO A 519 19.98 -7.55 -36.04
C PRO A 519 21.35 -8.14 -35.71
N SER A 520 21.45 -9.07 -34.74
CA SER A 520 22.67 -9.81 -34.41
C SER A 520 23.09 -10.87 -35.44
N GLY A 521 22.23 -11.13 -36.46
CA GLY A 521 22.49 -12.10 -37.52
C GLY A 521 21.94 -13.49 -37.27
N GLU A 522 21.40 -13.79 -36.09
CA GLU A 522 20.71 -15.07 -35.81
C GLU A 522 19.42 -15.19 -36.65
N ARG A 523 19.11 -16.41 -37.09
CA ARG A 523 17.97 -16.69 -37.98
C ARG A 523 17.17 -17.88 -37.47
N HIS A 524 15.83 -17.73 -37.49
CA HIS A 524 14.89 -18.80 -37.25
C HIS A 524 14.07 -19.09 -38.50
N LEU A 525 13.88 -20.38 -38.77
CA LEU A 525 13.01 -20.87 -39.83
C LEU A 525 11.92 -21.73 -39.19
N LEU A 526 10.67 -21.30 -39.35
CA LEU A 526 9.50 -21.97 -38.81
C LEU A 526 8.60 -22.40 -39.96
N ARG A 527 8.19 -23.67 -39.97
CA ARG A 527 7.13 -24.19 -40.88
C ARG A 527 5.95 -24.64 -40.04
N ARG A 528 4.77 -24.15 -40.38
CA ARG A 528 3.55 -24.48 -39.67
C ARG A 528 2.36 -24.57 -40.62
N PRO A 529 1.50 -25.57 -40.46
CA PRO A 529 0.22 -25.61 -41.15
C PRO A 529 -0.68 -24.49 -40.62
N LEU A 530 -1.38 -23.81 -41.51
CA LEU A 530 -2.40 -22.83 -41.17
C LEU A 530 -3.67 -23.61 -40.80
N ARG A 531 -4.09 -23.47 -39.54
CA ARG A 531 -5.28 -24.12 -39.01
C ARG A 531 -6.27 -23.06 -38.54
N GLY A 532 -7.49 -23.10 -39.11
CA GLY A 532 -8.53 -22.12 -38.79
C GLY A 532 -8.24 -20.74 -39.38
N THR A 533 -8.96 -19.74 -38.92
CA THR A 533 -8.89 -18.38 -39.45
C THR A 533 -7.67 -17.60 -38.96
N THR A 534 -7.11 -17.98 -37.81
CA THR A 534 -5.94 -17.31 -37.24
C THR A 534 -4.91 -18.33 -36.72
N THR A 535 -3.66 -18.18 -37.14
CA THR A 535 -2.52 -18.93 -36.64
C THR A 535 -1.61 -17.99 -35.82
N LEU A 536 -1.25 -18.41 -34.60
CA LEU A 536 -0.41 -17.66 -33.67
C LEU A 536 0.92 -18.38 -33.44
N LEU A 537 2.07 -17.68 -33.59
CA LEU A 537 3.40 -18.27 -33.49
C LEU A 537 4.35 -17.40 -32.66
N PRO A 538 4.82 -17.85 -31.49
CA PRO A 538 5.95 -17.21 -30.83
C PRO A 538 7.26 -17.58 -31.54
N VAL A 539 8.14 -16.61 -31.75
CA VAL A 539 9.50 -16.79 -32.30
C VAL A 539 10.46 -16.29 -31.23
N VAL A 540 11.09 -17.22 -30.51
CA VAL A 540 11.91 -16.89 -29.35
C VAL A 540 13.40 -17.02 -29.71
N PHE A 541 14.15 -15.99 -29.41
CA PHE A 541 15.61 -15.92 -29.57
C PHE A 541 16.26 -15.88 -28.19
N LEU A 542 17.44 -16.49 -28.08
CA LEU A 542 18.24 -16.37 -26.86
C LEU A 542 18.91 -15.00 -26.83
N ARG A 543 18.91 -14.39 -25.66
CA ARG A 543 19.60 -13.12 -25.47
C ARG A 543 21.11 -13.38 -25.46
N PRO A 544 21.93 -12.65 -26.26
CA PRO A 544 23.38 -12.84 -26.32
C PRO A 544 24.10 -12.48 -25.01
#